data_920c9ebb24855a74555d3ecb3cba2d9c
#
_entry.id   920c9ebb24855a74555d3ecb3cba2d9c
#
_cell.length_a   1.000
_cell.length_b   1.000
_cell.length_c   1.000
_cell.angle_alpha   90.00
_cell.angle_beta   90.00
_cell.angle_gamma   90.00
#
_symmetry.space_group_name_H-M   'P 1'
#
loop_
_entity.id
_entity.type
_entity.pdbx_description
1 polymer ?
#
loop_
_entity_poly.entity_id
_entity_poly.type
_entity_poly.pdbx_seq_one_letter_code
_entity_poly.pdbx_strand_id
1 'polypeptide(L)'
;MLSGALAAADWPHWRGAGRDGHTSEDSGWASGAWSSMPAVWSAEVGLGSTSPIVSQEKLYVMGWRDGRDFLRCLDAATGKEHWNQSYPSPEYGRYSKGDKQFYRGPTGTPELDLETGLIYALSVDGLLNCWDTRKQGRTVWSLNLYDRFEIPKRP
;
A
#
# COMPACT_ATOMS: atom_id res chain seq x y z
N MET A 1 23.11 -29.37 -8.23
CA MET A 1 21.80 -28.93 -8.73
C MET A 1 21.55 -27.56 -8.11
N LEU A 2 21.66 -26.50 -8.91
CA LEU A 2 21.34 -25.15 -8.49
C LEU A 2 19.80 -25.07 -8.37
N SER A 3 19.29 -25.05 -7.14
CA SER A 3 17.92 -24.67 -6.86
C SER A 3 17.80 -23.20 -7.24
N GLY A 4 17.35 -22.91 -8.44
CA GLY A 4 16.94 -21.56 -8.78
C GLY A 4 15.76 -21.20 -7.88
N ALA A 5 15.96 -20.30 -6.95
CA ALA A 5 14.85 -19.67 -6.27
C ALA A 5 13.96 -19.05 -7.36
N LEU A 6 12.76 -19.57 -7.56
CA LEU A 6 11.75 -18.91 -8.36
C LEU A 6 11.53 -17.54 -7.70
N ALA A 7 11.93 -16.48 -8.39
CA ALA A 7 11.60 -15.13 -7.93
C ALA A 7 10.08 -15.01 -7.94
N ALA A 8 9.50 -14.64 -6.82
CA ALA A 8 8.07 -14.37 -6.73
C ALA A 8 7.70 -13.27 -7.73
N ALA A 9 6.56 -13.42 -8.40
CA ALA A 9 6.09 -12.42 -9.36
C ALA A 9 5.70 -11.13 -8.63
N ASP A 10 5.90 -10.00 -9.29
CA ASP A 10 5.42 -8.71 -8.80
C ASP A 10 3.90 -8.70 -8.66
N TRP A 11 3.42 -8.01 -7.63
CA TRP A 11 2.00 -7.72 -7.37
C TRP A 11 1.80 -6.20 -7.36
N PRO A 12 1.95 -5.51 -8.51
CA PRO A 12 2.20 -4.06 -8.56
C PRO A 12 0.95 -3.21 -8.39
N HIS A 13 -0.24 -3.81 -8.39
CA HIS A 13 -1.52 -3.11 -8.33
C HIS A 13 -2.47 -3.78 -7.35
N TRP A 14 -3.52 -3.09 -6.97
CA TRP A 14 -4.65 -3.73 -6.31
C TRP A 14 -5.18 -4.90 -7.15
N ARG A 15 -5.25 -6.09 -6.55
CA ARG A 15 -5.60 -7.36 -7.21
C ARG A 15 -4.58 -7.86 -8.23
N GLY A 16 -3.31 -7.47 -8.13
CA GLY A 16 -2.20 -8.00 -8.90
C GLY A 16 -2.00 -7.38 -10.27
N ALA A 17 -1.11 -7.96 -11.06
CA ALA A 17 -0.71 -7.44 -12.37
C ALA A 17 -1.88 -7.37 -13.36
N GLY A 18 -2.76 -8.37 -13.35
CA GLY A 18 -3.99 -8.41 -14.17
C GLY A 18 -5.17 -7.66 -13.57
N ARG A 19 -5.08 -7.14 -12.34
CA ARG A 19 -6.18 -6.51 -11.58
C ARG A 19 -7.40 -7.41 -11.38
N ASP A 20 -7.24 -8.71 -11.53
CA ASP A 20 -8.29 -9.73 -11.45
C ASP A 20 -8.19 -10.63 -10.19
N GLY A 21 -7.12 -10.47 -9.42
CA GLY A 21 -6.87 -11.26 -8.21
C GLY A 21 -6.24 -12.62 -8.49
N HIS A 22 -5.75 -12.85 -9.70
CA HIS A 22 -5.12 -14.10 -10.08
C HIS A 22 -3.61 -13.97 -10.23
N THR A 23 -2.90 -15.05 -9.93
CA THR A 23 -1.48 -15.23 -10.25
C THR A 23 -1.31 -16.55 -11.01
N SER A 24 -0.38 -16.58 -11.94
CA SER A 24 0.03 -17.81 -12.62
C SER A 24 1.13 -18.57 -11.87
N GLU A 25 1.57 -18.07 -10.73
CA GLU A 25 2.55 -18.75 -9.90
C GLU A 25 2.00 -20.03 -9.33
N ASP A 26 2.83 -21.08 -9.33
CA ASP A 26 2.52 -22.28 -8.58
C ASP A 26 2.60 -21.98 -7.08
N SER A 27 1.51 -22.23 -6.36
CA SER A 27 1.47 -22.05 -4.91
C SER A 27 2.43 -22.97 -4.16
N GLY A 28 2.93 -24.02 -4.81
CA GLY A 28 3.69 -25.09 -4.18
C GLY A 28 2.86 -25.92 -3.19
N TRP A 29 1.55 -25.71 -3.16
CA TRP A 29 0.66 -26.42 -2.24
C TRP A 29 0.38 -27.83 -2.74
N ALA A 30 0.81 -28.83 -1.97
CA ALA A 30 0.40 -30.22 -2.17
C ALA A 30 -0.86 -30.53 -1.37
N SER A 31 -1.71 -31.41 -1.90
CA SER A 31 -2.92 -31.87 -1.21
C SER A 31 -2.57 -32.47 0.15
N GLY A 32 -3.00 -31.83 1.23
CA GLY A 32 -2.74 -32.25 2.60
C GLY A 32 -3.10 -31.15 3.61
N ALA A 33 -2.94 -31.45 4.88
CA ALA A 33 -3.11 -30.43 5.92
C ALA A 33 -2.01 -29.35 5.82
N TRP A 34 -2.39 -28.10 5.90
CA TRP A 34 -1.43 -27.01 6.09
C TRP A 34 -0.68 -27.25 7.40
N SER A 35 0.61 -27.53 7.30
CA SER A 35 1.49 -27.37 8.45
C SER A 35 1.57 -25.90 8.78
N SER A 36 1.72 -25.54 10.06
CA SER A 36 1.91 -24.16 10.46
C SER A 36 3.09 -23.55 9.70
N MET A 37 2.83 -22.55 8.85
CA MET A 37 3.88 -21.78 8.21
C MET A 37 4.31 -20.66 9.17
N PRO A 38 5.53 -20.66 9.68
CA PRO A 38 6.01 -19.56 10.49
C PRO A 38 6.09 -18.29 9.65
N ALA A 39 5.72 -17.14 10.24
CA ALA A 39 5.95 -15.87 9.59
C ALA A 39 7.46 -15.66 9.38
N VAL A 40 7.86 -15.29 8.17
CA VAL A 40 9.26 -14.96 7.86
C VAL A 40 9.65 -13.66 8.51
N TRP A 41 8.78 -12.67 8.47
CA TRP A 41 8.92 -11.39 9.14
C TRP A 41 7.55 -10.73 9.39
N SER A 42 7.53 -9.70 10.20
CA SER A 42 6.36 -8.85 10.43
C SER A 42 6.79 -7.40 10.58
N ALA A 43 5.92 -6.47 10.22
CA ALA A 43 6.15 -5.04 10.37
C ALA A 43 4.87 -4.31 10.83
N GLU A 44 5.05 -3.36 11.74
CA GLU A 44 3.97 -2.47 12.18
C GLU A 44 3.73 -1.38 11.14
N VAL A 45 2.57 -1.40 10.49
CA VAL A 45 2.22 -0.43 9.44
C VAL A 45 1.18 0.60 9.85
N GLY A 46 0.62 0.46 11.06
CA GLY A 46 -0.45 1.31 11.56
C GLY A 46 -1.85 0.80 11.19
N LEU A 47 -2.86 1.65 11.35
CA LEU A 47 -4.25 1.34 11.04
C LEU A 47 -4.53 1.58 9.57
N GLY A 48 -5.42 0.79 8.97
CA GLY A 48 -5.82 0.95 7.56
C GLY A 48 -6.39 -0.33 6.98
N SER A 49 -6.98 -0.19 5.80
CA SER A 49 -7.57 -1.30 5.04
C SER A 49 -7.05 -1.30 3.59
N THR A 50 -5.79 -0.94 3.42
CA THR A 50 -5.12 -0.91 2.12
C THR A 50 -4.50 -2.27 1.81
N SER A 51 -4.44 -2.63 0.53
CA SER A 51 -3.64 -3.78 0.11
C SER A 51 -2.18 -3.34 -0.08
N PRO A 52 -1.20 -4.14 0.36
CA PRO A 52 0.18 -3.92 -0.05
C PRO A 52 0.33 -4.21 -1.55
N ILE A 53 1.26 -3.51 -2.20
CA ILE A 53 1.71 -3.82 -3.56
C ILE A 53 3.19 -4.17 -3.52
N VAL A 54 3.61 -5.05 -4.41
CA VAL A 54 5.00 -5.52 -4.49
C VAL A 54 5.51 -5.31 -5.91
N SER A 55 6.65 -4.68 -6.03
CA SER A 55 7.36 -4.54 -7.31
C SER A 55 8.86 -4.42 -7.09
N GLN A 56 9.63 -5.17 -7.88
CA GLN A 56 11.09 -5.14 -7.85
C GLN A 56 11.66 -5.31 -6.43
N GLU A 57 11.25 -6.37 -5.75
CA GLU A 57 11.68 -6.73 -4.38
C GLU A 57 11.29 -5.69 -3.29
N LYS A 58 10.47 -4.72 -3.63
CA LYS A 58 9.96 -3.70 -2.69
C LYS A 58 8.48 -3.87 -2.45
N LEU A 59 8.09 -3.76 -1.18
CA LEU A 59 6.71 -3.76 -0.74
C LEU A 59 6.32 -2.33 -0.35
N TYR A 60 5.23 -1.84 -0.93
CA TYR A 60 4.67 -0.54 -0.59
C TYR A 60 3.34 -0.75 0.13
N VAL A 61 3.19 -0.11 1.28
CA VAL A 61 2.00 -0.26 2.11
C VAL A 61 1.66 1.06 2.80
N MET A 62 0.36 1.33 2.93
CA MET A 62 -0.12 2.49 3.69
C MET A 62 -0.63 2.09 5.06
N GLY A 63 -0.56 3.03 5.99
CA GLY A 63 -1.17 2.93 7.31
C GLY A 63 -1.32 4.30 7.95
N TRP A 64 -2.12 4.37 9.01
CA TRP A 64 -2.36 5.58 9.78
C TRP A 64 -1.90 5.41 11.24
N ARG A 65 -1.31 6.45 11.79
CA ARG A 65 -0.98 6.54 13.21
C ARG A 65 -0.84 8.01 13.63
N ASP A 66 -1.35 8.35 14.79
CA ASP A 66 -1.15 9.64 15.45
C ASP A 66 -1.47 10.86 14.55
N GLY A 67 -2.59 10.82 13.84
CA GLY A 67 -3.04 11.92 12.98
C GLY A 67 -2.33 12.01 11.63
N ARG A 68 -1.65 10.96 11.18
CA ARG A 68 -0.89 10.95 9.92
C ARG A 68 -1.07 9.63 9.17
N ASP A 69 -1.24 9.73 7.85
CA ASP A 69 -1.02 8.61 6.96
C ASP A 69 0.48 8.44 6.67
N PHE A 70 0.88 7.20 6.49
CA PHE A 70 2.22 6.80 6.09
C PHE A 70 2.16 5.96 4.83
N LEU A 71 3.02 6.26 3.87
CA LEU A 71 3.39 5.33 2.81
C LEU A 71 4.79 4.81 3.13
N ARG A 72 4.94 3.50 3.27
CA ARG A 72 6.21 2.83 3.56
C ARG A 72 6.66 2.00 2.39
N CYS A 73 7.95 2.05 2.13
CA CYS A 73 8.65 1.14 1.24
C CYS A 73 9.51 0.20 2.07
N LEU A 74 9.19 -1.07 2.03
CA LEU A 74 9.90 -2.12 2.75
C LEU A 74 10.59 -3.06 1.75
N ASP A 75 11.66 -3.68 2.17
CA ASP A 75 12.24 -4.83 1.49
C ASP A 75 11.27 -6.01 1.59
N ALA A 76 10.88 -6.59 0.47
CA ALA A 76 9.84 -7.62 0.43
C ALA A 76 10.29 -8.93 1.09
N ALA A 77 11.57 -9.24 1.10
CA ALA A 77 12.11 -10.47 1.68
C ALA A 77 12.33 -10.37 3.20
N THR A 78 12.65 -9.19 3.71
CA THR A 78 13.09 -9.01 5.11
C THR A 78 12.20 -8.11 5.95
N GLY A 79 11.30 -7.34 5.33
CA GLY A 79 10.47 -6.33 5.99
C GLY A 79 11.23 -5.08 6.44
N LYS A 80 12.53 -4.96 6.12
CA LYS A 80 13.33 -3.79 6.48
C LYS A 80 12.85 -2.55 5.72
N GLU A 81 12.62 -1.45 6.44
CA GLU A 81 12.23 -0.19 5.82
C GLU A 81 13.37 0.44 5.02
N HIS A 82 13.10 0.75 3.76
CA HIS A 82 13.96 1.55 2.90
C HIS A 82 13.72 3.05 3.09
N TRP A 83 12.45 3.44 3.08
CA TRP A 83 12.01 4.81 3.31
C TRP A 83 10.53 4.85 3.69
N ASN A 84 10.11 5.97 4.26
CA ASN A 84 8.70 6.26 4.46
C ASN A 84 8.43 7.75 4.14
N GLN A 85 7.17 8.03 3.78
CA GLN A 85 6.62 9.36 3.64
C GLN A 85 5.37 9.47 4.49
N SER A 86 5.12 10.65 5.04
CA SER A 86 3.92 10.83 5.86
C SER A 86 3.34 12.23 5.66
N TYR A 87 2.03 12.33 5.80
CA TYR A 87 1.30 13.58 5.71
C TYR A 87 0.15 13.60 6.74
N PRO A 88 -0.30 14.79 7.20
CA PRO A 88 -1.43 14.91 8.10
C PRO A 88 -2.68 14.30 7.45
N SER A 89 -3.37 13.45 8.18
CA SER A 89 -4.61 12.81 7.74
C SER A 89 -5.49 12.49 8.94
N PRO A 90 -6.81 12.74 8.87
CA PRO A 90 -7.71 12.33 9.94
C PRO A 90 -7.83 10.80 9.99
N GLU A 91 -8.17 10.29 11.16
CA GLU A 91 -8.39 8.86 11.34
C GLU A 91 -9.58 8.34 10.52
N TYR A 92 -10.56 9.19 10.28
CA TYR A 92 -11.78 8.87 9.53
C TYR A 92 -12.03 9.91 8.45
N GLY A 93 -12.48 9.46 7.28
CA GLY A 93 -12.90 10.35 6.19
C GLY A 93 -14.08 11.22 6.59
N ARG A 94 -14.16 12.44 6.02
CA ARG A 94 -15.18 13.44 6.34
C ARG A 94 -16.63 13.01 6.08
N TYR A 95 -16.83 11.94 5.31
CA TYR A 95 -18.15 11.40 4.98
C TYR A 95 -18.47 10.06 5.65
N SER A 96 -17.62 9.57 6.54
CA SER A 96 -17.68 8.21 7.07
C SER A 96 -18.49 8.06 8.36
N LYS A 97 -19.60 8.80 8.52
CA LYS A 97 -20.41 8.73 9.76
C LYS A 97 -20.82 7.30 10.15
N GLY A 98 -21.12 6.44 9.17
CA GLY A 98 -21.53 5.05 9.41
C GLY A 98 -20.37 4.06 9.58
N ASP A 99 -19.17 4.43 9.13
CA ASP A 99 -18.05 3.49 8.97
C ASP A 99 -16.96 3.62 10.05
N LYS A 100 -17.13 4.53 11.01
CA LYS A 100 -16.14 4.82 12.05
C LYS A 100 -15.70 3.62 12.89
N GLN A 101 -16.50 2.56 12.92
CA GLN A 101 -16.14 1.35 13.66
C GLN A 101 -15.35 0.35 12.82
N PHE A 102 -15.39 0.44 11.48
CA PHE A 102 -14.87 -0.57 10.58
C PHE A 102 -13.67 -0.11 9.77
N TYR A 103 -13.61 1.17 9.39
CA TYR A 103 -12.61 1.67 8.44
C TYR A 103 -11.88 2.89 9.04
N ARG A 104 -10.78 2.61 9.72
CA ARG A 104 -9.89 3.61 10.30
C ARG A 104 -8.67 3.77 9.41
N GLY A 105 -8.21 4.99 9.20
CA GLY A 105 -7.04 5.29 8.38
C GLY A 105 -7.29 5.11 6.87
N PRO A 106 -6.24 4.98 6.06
CA PRO A 106 -6.33 4.89 4.61
C PRO A 106 -7.02 3.58 4.18
N THR A 107 -7.90 3.70 3.18
CA THR A 107 -8.62 2.57 2.57
C THR A 107 -8.25 2.36 1.10
N GLY A 108 -7.64 3.37 0.47
CA GLY A 108 -7.17 3.29 -0.92
C GLY A 108 -5.82 2.61 -1.01
N THR A 109 -5.72 1.56 -1.83
CA THR A 109 -4.43 0.95 -2.17
C THR A 109 -3.59 1.94 -2.96
N PRO A 110 -2.29 2.10 -2.66
CA PRO A 110 -1.42 2.92 -3.48
C PRO A 110 -1.31 2.35 -4.91
N GLU A 111 -1.13 3.23 -5.88
CA GLU A 111 -0.97 2.85 -7.28
C GLU A 111 0.44 3.20 -7.75
N LEU A 112 1.16 2.22 -8.28
CA LEU A 112 2.51 2.38 -8.81
C LEU A 112 2.48 2.38 -10.33
N ASP A 113 2.98 3.45 -10.93
CA ASP A 113 3.31 3.50 -12.35
C ASP A 113 4.69 2.88 -12.57
N LEU A 114 4.71 1.70 -13.15
CA LEU A 114 5.94 0.92 -13.38
C LEU A 114 6.89 1.59 -14.38
N GLU A 115 6.36 2.35 -15.34
CA GLU A 115 7.15 3.02 -16.36
C GLU A 115 7.90 4.20 -15.77
N THR A 116 7.22 5.07 -15.04
CA THR A 116 7.80 6.29 -14.47
C THR A 116 8.43 6.08 -13.09
N GLY A 117 8.02 5.04 -12.36
CA GLY A 117 8.40 4.83 -10.95
C GLY A 117 7.71 5.80 -10.00
N LEU A 118 6.64 6.44 -10.43
CA LEU A 118 5.83 7.29 -9.56
C LEU A 118 4.79 6.46 -8.82
N ILE A 119 4.62 6.73 -7.53
CA ILE A 119 3.60 6.09 -6.71
C ILE A 119 2.61 7.13 -6.20
N TYR A 120 1.34 6.79 -6.26
CA TYR A 120 0.22 7.66 -5.91
C TYR A 120 -0.55 7.07 -4.75
N ALA A 121 -0.98 7.92 -3.82
CA ALA A 121 -1.87 7.52 -2.75
C ALA A 121 -2.88 8.62 -2.43
N LEU A 122 -4.11 8.20 -2.16
CA LEU A 122 -5.23 9.06 -1.82
C LEU A 122 -5.61 8.86 -0.35
N SER A 123 -5.61 9.95 0.41
CA SER A 123 -6.07 9.95 1.80
C SER A 123 -7.59 9.88 1.89
N VAL A 124 -8.09 9.51 3.05
CA VAL A 124 -9.54 9.54 3.36
C VAL A 124 -10.14 10.95 3.33
N ASP A 125 -9.32 11.99 3.34
CA ASP A 125 -9.74 13.41 3.30
C ASP A 125 -9.43 14.07 1.94
N GLY A 126 -9.22 13.27 0.90
CA GLY A 126 -9.09 13.74 -0.48
C GLY A 126 -7.71 14.29 -0.84
N LEU A 127 -6.70 14.15 0.00
CA LEU A 127 -5.33 14.53 -0.35
C LEU A 127 -4.70 13.44 -1.22
N LEU A 128 -4.47 13.75 -2.50
CA LEU A 128 -3.75 12.92 -3.45
C LEU A 128 -2.28 13.32 -3.47
N ASN A 129 -1.42 12.37 -3.22
CA ASN A 129 0.02 12.56 -3.20
C ASN A 129 0.70 11.74 -4.30
N CYS A 130 1.81 12.25 -4.79
CA CYS A 130 2.69 11.58 -5.74
C CYS A 130 4.13 11.63 -5.25
N TRP A 131 4.80 10.47 -5.23
CA TRP A 131 6.20 10.34 -4.84
C TRP A 131 7.00 9.58 -5.90
N ASP A 132 8.29 9.90 -5.99
CA ASP A 132 9.25 9.23 -6.86
C ASP A 132 9.95 8.10 -6.08
N THR A 133 9.61 6.85 -6.40
CA THR A 133 10.17 5.67 -5.72
C THR A 133 11.66 5.48 -6.01
N ARG A 134 12.14 5.98 -7.15
CA ARG A 134 13.56 5.92 -7.55
C ARG A 134 14.42 6.93 -6.80
N LYS A 135 13.78 7.89 -6.12
CA LYS A 135 14.43 8.92 -5.29
C LYS A 135 14.00 8.83 -3.82
N GLN A 136 13.95 7.59 -3.29
CA GLN A 136 13.62 7.31 -1.89
C GLN A 136 12.30 7.94 -1.44
N GLY A 137 11.27 7.88 -2.30
CA GLY A 137 9.96 8.43 -1.98
C GLY A 137 9.90 9.96 -1.96
N ARG A 138 10.82 10.67 -2.64
CA ARG A 138 10.75 12.13 -2.69
C ARG A 138 9.41 12.59 -3.23
N THR A 139 8.76 13.51 -2.52
CA THR A 139 7.50 14.11 -2.96
C THR A 139 7.70 14.85 -4.29
N VAL A 140 6.85 14.52 -5.27
CA VAL A 140 6.79 15.19 -6.57
C VAL A 140 5.74 16.29 -6.51
N TRP A 141 4.52 15.96 -6.06
CA TRP A 141 3.44 16.91 -5.83
C TRP A 141 2.39 16.33 -4.85
N SER A 142 1.56 17.23 -4.33
CA SER A 142 0.37 16.91 -3.55
C SER A 142 -0.78 17.80 -3.99
N LEU A 143 -2.00 17.26 -4.02
CA LEU A 143 -3.20 17.96 -4.42
C LEU A 143 -4.39 17.53 -3.56
N ASN A 144 -5.05 18.46 -2.87
CA ASN A 144 -6.30 18.16 -2.22
C ASN A 144 -7.45 18.25 -3.25
N LEU A 145 -8.08 17.12 -3.54
CA LEU A 145 -9.16 17.03 -4.52
C LEU A 145 -10.42 17.77 -4.08
N TYR A 146 -10.69 17.79 -2.76
CA TYR A 146 -11.87 18.50 -2.26
C TYR A 146 -11.73 20.01 -2.40
N ASP A 147 -10.52 20.54 -2.14
CA ASP A 147 -10.27 21.97 -2.31
C ASP A 147 -10.20 22.34 -3.80
N ARG A 148 -9.58 21.48 -4.62
CA ARG A 148 -9.41 21.71 -6.06
C ARG A 148 -10.74 21.75 -6.82
N PHE A 149 -11.71 20.92 -6.40
CA PHE A 149 -13.01 20.80 -7.04
C PHE A 149 -14.15 21.41 -6.21
N GLU A 150 -13.81 22.22 -5.21
CA GLU A 150 -14.79 22.92 -4.35
C GLU A 150 -15.86 21.99 -3.76
N ILE A 151 -15.48 20.76 -3.43
CA ILE A 151 -16.40 19.77 -2.88
C ILE A 151 -16.77 20.17 -1.45
N PRO A 152 -18.04 20.45 -1.16
CA PRO A 152 -18.44 20.96 0.14
C PRO A 152 -18.14 19.96 1.26
N LYS A 153 -17.68 20.48 2.39
CA LYS A 153 -17.60 19.71 3.64
C LYS A 153 -19.03 19.43 4.08
N ARG A 154 -19.46 18.18 4.05
CA ARG A 154 -20.75 17.83 4.63
C ARG A 154 -20.66 17.92 6.17
N PRO A 155 -21.71 18.43 6.81
CA PRO A 155 -21.78 18.54 8.26
C PRO A 155 -21.75 17.18 8.98
#